data_9dbffe34a6bd68cb76c5b8a9b57965ce
#
_entry.id   9dbffe34a6bd68cb76c5b8a9b57965ce
#
_cell.length_a   1.000
_cell.length_b   1.000
_cell.length_c   1.000
_cell.angle_alpha   90.00
_cell.angle_beta   90.00
_cell.angle_gamma   90.00
#
_symmetry.space_group_name_H-M   'P 1'
#
loop_
_entity.id
_entity.type
_entity.pdbx_description
1 polymer ?
#
loop_
_entity_poly.entity_id
_entity_poly.type
_entity_poly.pdbx_seq_one_letter_code
_entity_poly.pdbx_strand_id
1 'polypeptide(L)'
;MCIRDRNKLRVVSLDGHRISIRYIEMKNHYDSKKVVVPGKTLQEISKIIPGSADEDVVIYITNNHIVFEFENTTVVSRLIEGEYFKIDQMLSSDYETKVRINKRELLNCIDRATLLVKEGDKKPIIINIQDEMMELKIKSEKGTMDEEIMITKEGKDLLIGFNPKFLIDALRVIDDEEADLYFMNAKAPCFIKDEGESYVY
;
A
#
# COMPACT_ATOMS: atom_id res chain seq x y z
N MET A 1 5.14 10.59 -8.72
CA MET A 1 4.71 11.67 -7.81
C MET A 1 4.02 12.76 -8.61
N CYS A 2 2.92 13.31 -8.12
CA CYS A 2 2.27 14.46 -8.77
C CYS A 2 1.68 15.39 -7.72
N ILE A 3 1.63 16.69 -8.03
CA ILE A 3 0.84 17.68 -7.31
C ILE A 3 -0.55 17.66 -7.95
N ARG A 4 -1.58 17.36 -7.18
CA ARG A 4 -2.98 17.30 -7.61
C ARG A 4 -3.78 18.34 -6.83
N ASP A 5 -4.77 18.94 -7.48
CA ASP A 5 -5.70 19.89 -6.85
C ASP A 5 -5.01 21.06 -6.13
N ARG A 6 -3.81 21.43 -6.58
CA ARG A 6 -2.98 22.55 -6.10
C ARG A 6 -2.49 22.45 -4.64
N ASN A 7 -3.11 21.64 -3.79
CA ASN A 7 -2.74 21.49 -2.37
C ASN A 7 -2.51 20.03 -1.94
N LYS A 8 -2.67 19.06 -2.83
CA LYS A 8 -2.45 17.64 -2.52
C LYS A 8 -1.24 17.09 -3.28
N LEU A 9 -0.29 16.56 -2.55
CA LEU A 9 0.79 15.77 -3.11
C LEU A 9 0.33 14.31 -3.16
N ARG A 10 0.34 13.71 -4.34
CA ARG A 10 0.08 12.28 -4.55
C ARG A 10 1.39 11.58 -4.89
N VAL A 11 1.74 10.60 -4.11
CA VAL A 11 2.88 9.71 -4.37
C VAL A 11 2.34 8.34 -4.76
N VAL A 12 2.81 7.82 -5.88
CA VAL A 12 2.36 6.53 -6.42
C VAL A 12 3.57 5.66 -6.70
N SER A 13 3.51 4.41 -6.26
CA SER A 13 4.46 3.36 -6.58
C SER A 13 3.72 2.17 -7.20
N LEU A 14 4.32 1.55 -8.19
CA LEU A 14 3.74 0.42 -8.92
C LEU A 14 4.83 -0.61 -9.21
N ASP A 15 4.54 -1.86 -8.95
CA ASP A 15 5.22 -3.01 -9.54
C ASP A 15 4.18 -3.86 -10.32
N GLY A 16 4.54 -4.90 -11.02
CA GLY A 16 3.61 -5.65 -11.88
C GLY A 16 2.41 -6.32 -11.17
N HIS A 17 2.32 -6.23 -9.83
CA HIS A 17 1.32 -6.96 -9.02
C HIS A 17 0.57 -6.08 -8.03
N ARG A 18 1.10 -4.90 -7.68
CA ARG A 18 0.55 -4.04 -6.65
C ARG A 18 0.77 -2.56 -6.94
N ILE A 19 -0.11 -1.76 -6.37
CA ILE A 19 -0.06 -0.29 -6.44
C ILE A 19 -0.09 0.22 -5.01
N SER A 20 0.73 1.21 -4.73
CA SER A 20 0.69 1.96 -3.47
C SER A 20 0.50 3.44 -3.78
N ILE A 21 -0.48 4.05 -3.15
CA ILE A 21 -0.81 5.46 -3.30
C ILE A 21 -0.90 6.09 -1.93
N ARG A 22 -0.22 7.21 -1.75
CA ARG A 22 -0.37 8.09 -0.58
C ARG A 22 -0.72 9.49 -1.04
N TYR A 23 -1.59 10.14 -0.27
CA TYR A 23 -1.94 11.53 -0.42
C TYR A 23 -1.49 12.31 0.82
N ILE A 24 -0.90 13.47 0.59
CA ILE A 24 -0.46 14.35 1.67
C ILE A 24 -0.99 15.74 1.34
N GLU A 25 -1.63 16.38 2.29
CA GLU A 25 -2.02 17.78 2.18
C GLU A 25 -0.79 18.67 2.34
N MET A 26 -0.63 19.61 1.39
CA MET A 26 0.48 20.55 1.42
C MET A 26 0.05 21.84 2.12
N LYS A 27 0.99 22.50 2.79
CA LYS A 27 0.73 23.79 3.48
C LYS A 27 0.31 24.92 2.54
N ASN A 28 0.77 24.88 1.29
CA ASN A 28 0.53 25.93 0.29
C ASN A 28 -0.06 25.34 -0.99
N HIS A 29 -0.60 26.24 -1.82
CA HIS A 29 -1.08 25.89 -3.16
C HIS A 29 0.04 26.01 -4.18
N TYR A 30 0.14 25.04 -5.06
CA TYR A 30 1.14 24.96 -6.13
C TYR A 30 0.49 24.62 -7.47
N ASP A 31 1.18 24.95 -8.55
CA ASP A 31 0.75 24.52 -9.88
C ASP A 31 0.83 23.00 -10.01
N SER A 32 -0.14 22.43 -10.73
CA SER A 32 -0.17 20.98 -10.96
C SER A 32 1.08 20.53 -11.72
N LYS A 33 1.81 19.58 -11.16
CA LYS A 33 3.03 19.01 -11.77
C LYS A 33 3.09 17.51 -11.56
N LYS A 34 3.46 16.78 -12.63
CA LYS A 34 3.69 15.32 -12.59
C LYS A 34 5.14 15.06 -12.90
N VAL A 35 5.79 14.23 -12.12
CA VAL A 35 7.19 13.83 -12.31
C VAL A 35 7.38 12.37 -11.94
N VAL A 36 8.33 11.69 -12.62
CA VAL A 36 8.72 10.32 -12.31
C VAL A 36 10.05 10.37 -11.55
N VAL A 37 10.00 9.95 -10.29
CA VAL A 37 11.16 9.94 -9.40
C VAL A 37 11.70 8.51 -9.31
N PRO A 38 13.02 8.27 -9.40
CA PRO A 38 13.58 6.95 -9.19
C PRO A 38 13.20 6.39 -7.81
N GLY A 39 12.66 5.16 -7.76
CA GLY A 39 12.25 4.53 -6.50
C GLY A 39 13.41 4.41 -5.50
N LYS A 40 14.63 4.14 -5.99
CA LYS A 40 15.84 4.10 -5.16
C LYS A 40 16.09 5.42 -4.44
N THR A 41 15.87 6.57 -5.08
CA THR A 41 16.00 7.88 -4.44
C THR A 41 15.05 8.01 -3.26
N LEU A 42 13.78 7.64 -3.42
CA LEU A 42 12.81 7.71 -2.33
C LEU A 42 13.13 6.72 -1.21
N GLN A 43 13.64 5.53 -1.54
CA GLN A 43 14.09 4.55 -0.54
C GLN A 43 15.29 5.06 0.27
N GLU A 44 16.25 5.74 -0.34
CA GLU A 44 17.38 6.30 0.42
C GLU A 44 16.94 7.50 1.26
N ILE A 45 16.09 8.36 0.72
CA ILE A 45 15.53 9.50 1.47
C ILE A 45 14.75 9.01 2.69
N SER A 46 13.92 7.98 2.56
CA SER A 46 13.12 7.45 3.68
C SER A 46 13.95 6.92 4.86
N LYS A 47 15.23 6.61 4.64
CA LYS A 47 16.16 6.15 5.70
C LYS A 47 16.85 7.30 6.45
N ILE A 48 16.91 8.48 5.83
CA ILE A 48 17.66 9.62 6.35
C ILE A 48 16.77 10.81 6.74
N ILE A 49 15.48 10.78 6.37
CA ILE A 49 14.52 11.78 6.85
C ILE A 49 14.34 11.59 8.36
N PRO A 50 14.46 12.66 9.16
CA PRO A 50 14.16 12.60 10.58
C PRO A 50 12.72 12.15 10.83
N GLY A 51 12.51 11.34 11.85
CA GLY A 51 11.18 10.83 12.21
C GLY A 51 10.32 11.83 12.98
N SER A 52 10.73 13.10 13.09
CA SER A 52 9.99 14.15 13.78
C SER A 52 8.86 14.67 12.88
N ALA A 53 7.64 14.67 13.41
CA ALA A 53 6.46 15.18 12.70
C ALA A 53 6.49 16.71 12.53
N ASP A 54 7.35 17.41 13.23
CA ASP A 54 7.46 18.87 13.25
C ASP A 54 8.43 19.43 12.20
N GLU A 55 9.14 18.56 11.49
CA GLU A 55 10.13 18.99 10.51
C GLU A 55 9.59 18.95 9.09
N ASP A 56 9.80 20.05 8.38
CA ASP A 56 9.36 20.19 7.00
C ASP A 56 10.39 19.62 6.03
N VAL A 57 9.93 18.88 5.05
CA VAL A 57 10.70 18.51 3.86
C VAL A 57 10.31 19.45 2.73
N VAL A 58 11.25 20.25 2.27
CA VAL A 58 11.05 21.14 1.13
C VAL A 58 11.41 20.40 -0.16
N ILE A 59 10.52 20.42 -1.13
CA ILE A 59 10.69 19.72 -2.40
C ILE A 59 10.72 20.74 -3.54
N TYR A 60 11.85 20.82 -4.26
CA TYR A 60 11.96 21.58 -5.49
C TYR A 60 11.93 20.68 -6.71
N ILE A 61 11.13 21.02 -7.70
CA ILE A 61 11.00 20.27 -8.94
C ILE A 61 11.38 21.17 -10.10
N THR A 62 12.46 20.83 -10.77
CA THR A 62 12.90 21.46 -12.03
C THR A 62 12.47 20.61 -13.22
N ASN A 63 12.96 20.93 -14.42
CA ASN A 63 12.65 20.17 -15.62
C ASN A 63 13.24 18.74 -15.57
N ASN A 64 14.46 18.57 -15.00
CA ASN A 64 15.21 17.32 -15.06
C ASN A 64 15.59 16.77 -13.68
N HIS A 65 15.38 17.53 -12.60
CA HIS A 65 15.79 17.15 -11.27
C HIS A 65 14.67 17.39 -10.25
N ILE A 66 14.73 16.62 -9.18
CA ILE A 66 14.01 16.83 -7.94
C ILE A 66 15.03 17.01 -6.83
N VAL A 67 14.79 17.97 -5.95
CA VAL A 67 15.63 18.29 -4.79
C VAL A 67 14.79 18.17 -3.55
N PHE A 68 15.28 17.49 -2.55
CA PHE A 68 14.70 17.39 -1.23
C PHE A 68 15.63 18.08 -0.23
N GLU A 69 15.09 19.00 0.54
CA GLU A 69 15.84 19.69 1.61
C GLU A 69 15.13 19.47 2.94
N PHE A 70 15.87 19.03 3.91
CA PHE A 70 15.43 18.85 5.29
C PHE A 70 16.63 18.99 6.22
N GLU A 71 16.47 19.68 7.33
CA GLU A 71 17.56 20.05 8.24
C GLU A 71 18.77 20.65 7.48
N ASN A 72 19.93 20.04 7.65
CA ASN A 72 21.18 20.43 6.96
C ASN A 72 21.49 19.53 5.76
N THR A 73 20.50 18.79 5.26
CA THR A 73 20.68 17.80 4.20
C THR A 73 19.98 18.22 2.92
N THR A 74 20.70 18.16 1.80
CA THR A 74 20.15 18.37 0.46
C THR A 74 20.37 17.12 -0.38
N VAL A 75 19.31 16.54 -0.91
CA VAL A 75 19.35 15.39 -1.80
C VAL A 75 18.89 15.79 -3.18
N VAL A 76 19.74 15.63 -4.18
CA VAL A 76 19.43 15.92 -5.58
C VAL A 76 19.31 14.61 -6.37
N SER A 77 18.22 14.45 -7.09
CA SER A 77 18.02 13.28 -7.96
C SER A 77 17.57 13.71 -9.36
N ARG A 78 18.06 13.01 -10.36
CA ARG A 78 17.58 13.19 -11.73
C ARG A 78 16.21 12.52 -11.89
N LEU A 79 15.29 13.20 -12.58
CA LEU A 79 13.99 12.64 -12.92
C LEU A 79 14.11 11.62 -14.05
N ILE A 80 13.21 10.65 -14.07
CA ILE A 80 13.06 9.71 -15.18
C ILE A 80 12.17 10.38 -16.23
N GLU A 81 12.63 10.38 -17.48
CA GLU A 81 11.88 10.88 -18.62
C GLU A 81 10.77 9.90 -19.00
N GLY A 82 9.59 10.42 -19.36
CA GLY A 82 8.45 9.66 -19.83
C GLY A 82 7.19 9.86 -18.98
N GLU A 83 6.09 9.32 -19.49
CA GLU A 83 4.81 9.36 -18.78
C GLU A 83 4.69 8.17 -17.82
N TYR A 84 4.12 8.44 -16.64
CA TYR A 84 3.76 7.37 -15.70
C TYR A 84 2.42 6.75 -16.09
N PHE A 85 2.19 5.52 -15.66
CA PHE A 85 0.95 4.78 -15.93
C PHE A 85 -0.31 5.56 -15.54
N LYS A 86 -1.39 5.38 -16.31
CA LYS A 86 -2.71 5.98 -16.03
C LYS A 86 -3.43 5.18 -14.94
N ILE A 87 -3.00 5.34 -13.71
CA ILE A 87 -3.46 4.56 -12.56
C ILE A 87 -4.93 4.79 -12.25
N ASP A 88 -5.46 6.01 -12.50
CA ASP A 88 -6.85 6.34 -12.20
C ASP A 88 -7.86 5.40 -12.90
N GLN A 89 -7.47 4.79 -14.02
CA GLN A 89 -8.27 3.80 -14.73
C GLN A 89 -8.24 2.40 -14.09
N MET A 90 -7.28 2.15 -13.21
CA MET A 90 -7.08 0.86 -12.52
C MET A 90 -7.74 0.84 -11.14
N LEU A 91 -8.10 2.02 -10.63
CA LEU A 91 -8.76 2.16 -9.33
C LEU A 91 -10.27 2.06 -9.54
N SER A 92 -10.90 1.02 -9.01
CA SER A 92 -12.34 0.88 -8.93
C SER A 92 -12.82 1.28 -7.55
N SER A 93 -13.95 1.98 -7.48
CA SER A 93 -14.69 2.22 -6.23
C SER A 93 -15.69 1.10 -5.94
N ASP A 94 -15.97 0.24 -6.93
CA ASP A 94 -16.96 -0.81 -6.80
C ASP A 94 -16.39 -2.00 -6.03
N TYR A 95 -17.19 -2.57 -5.15
CA TYR A 95 -16.85 -3.78 -4.42
C TYR A 95 -18.12 -4.63 -4.18
N GLU A 96 -17.96 -5.93 -4.06
CA GLU A 96 -19.02 -6.87 -3.67
C GLU A 96 -18.88 -7.35 -2.23
N THR A 97 -17.65 -7.21 -1.67
CA THR A 97 -17.36 -7.58 -0.29
C THR A 97 -16.43 -6.55 0.35
N LYS A 98 -16.82 -6.03 1.49
CA LYS A 98 -16.00 -5.18 2.36
C LYS A 98 -15.74 -5.93 3.66
N VAL A 99 -14.50 -5.88 4.13
CA VAL A 99 -14.07 -6.47 5.39
C VAL A 99 -13.34 -5.43 6.21
N ARG A 100 -13.79 -5.23 7.45
CA ARG A 100 -13.05 -4.47 8.47
C ARG A 100 -12.44 -5.46 9.46
N ILE A 101 -11.14 -5.32 9.69
CA ILE A 101 -10.37 -6.28 10.47
C ILE A 101 -9.29 -5.58 11.30
N ASN A 102 -9.00 -6.11 12.48
CA ASN A 102 -7.85 -5.66 13.26
C ASN A 102 -6.55 -5.92 12.49
N LYS A 103 -5.85 -4.84 12.14
CA LYS A 103 -4.62 -4.87 11.33
C LYS A 103 -3.54 -5.74 11.98
N ARG A 104 -3.36 -5.62 13.29
CA ARG A 104 -2.31 -6.33 14.02
C ARG A 104 -2.55 -7.83 14.08
N GLU A 105 -3.80 -8.24 14.25
CA GLU A 105 -4.18 -9.67 14.23
C GLU A 105 -3.94 -10.27 12.86
N LEU A 106 -4.41 -9.60 11.79
CA LEU A 106 -4.20 -10.04 10.44
C LEU A 106 -2.71 -10.12 10.08
N LEU A 107 -1.93 -9.10 10.41
CA LEU A 107 -0.49 -9.06 10.15
C LEU A 107 0.23 -10.21 10.87
N ASN A 108 -0.05 -10.43 12.15
CA ASN A 108 0.55 -11.49 12.93
C ASN A 108 0.20 -12.89 12.39
N CYS A 109 -1.04 -13.09 11.96
CA CYS A 109 -1.48 -14.33 11.34
C CYS A 109 -0.71 -14.60 10.04
N ILE A 110 -0.61 -13.59 9.16
CA ILE A 110 0.11 -13.73 7.89
C ILE A 110 1.62 -13.91 8.12
N ASP A 111 2.22 -13.22 9.09
CA ASP A 111 3.64 -13.40 9.44
C ASP A 111 3.92 -14.85 9.89
N ARG A 112 3.04 -15.48 10.70
CA ARG A 112 3.15 -16.90 11.06
C ARG A 112 3.03 -17.82 9.84
N ALA A 113 2.11 -17.52 8.92
CA ALA A 113 1.95 -18.27 7.68
C ALA A 113 3.24 -18.29 6.84
N THR A 114 3.99 -17.18 6.81
CA THR A 114 5.23 -17.08 6.03
C THR A 114 6.34 -18.02 6.53
N LEU A 115 6.32 -18.42 7.80
CA LEU A 115 7.29 -19.37 8.35
C LEU A 115 7.18 -20.77 7.70
N LEU A 116 6.01 -21.09 7.17
CA LEU A 116 5.75 -22.34 6.46
C LEU A 116 6.14 -22.27 4.98
N VAL A 117 6.43 -21.10 4.43
CA VAL A 117 6.82 -20.91 3.03
C VAL A 117 8.34 -20.83 2.92
N LYS A 118 8.93 -21.52 1.96
CA LYS A 118 10.36 -21.35 1.66
C LYS A 118 10.59 -20.02 0.94
N GLU A 119 11.73 -19.40 1.15
CA GLU A 119 12.13 -18.21 0.42
C GLU A 119 12.16 -18.50 -1.09
N GLY A 120 11.45 -17.69 -1.88
CA GLY A 120 11.27 -17.91 -3.31
C GLY A 120 10.06 -18.76 -3.72
N ASP A 121 9.38 -19.39 -2.77
CA ASP A 121 8.16 -20.16 -3.03
C ASP A 121 6.97 -19.20 -3.22
N LYS A 122 6.24 -19.36 -4.32
CA LYS A 122 5.08 -18.49 -4.65
C LYS A 122 3.76 -19.06 -4.13
N LYS A 123 3.78 -19.79 -3.01
CA LYS A 123 2.55 -20.35 -2.45
C LYS A 123 1.64 -19.26 -1.89
N PRO A 124 0.39 -19.18 -2.36
CA PRO A 124 -0.55 -18.23 -1.82
C PRO A 124 -1.04 -18.64 -0.43
N ILE A 125 -1.34 -17.67 0.41
CA ILE A 125 -2.24 -17.86 1.53
C ILE A 125 -3.67 -17.83 0.99
N ILE A 126 -4.47 -18.80 1.39
CA ILE A 126 -5.89 -18.88 1.02
C ILE A 126 -6.69 -18.21 2.12
N ILE A 127 -7.52 -17.27 1.74
CA ILE A 127 -8.40 -16.50 2.62
C ILE A 127 -9.83 -16.86 2.27
N ASN A 128 -10.55 -17.39 3.25
CA ASN A 128 -11.97 -17.69 3.17
C ASN A 128 -12.74 -16.72 4.07
N ILE A 129 -13.58 -15.90 3.47
CA ILE A 129 -14.38 -14.87 4.15
C ILE A 129 -15.81 -15.35 4.17
N GLN A 130 -16.31 -15.71 5.35
CA GLN A 130 -17.68 -16.17 5.55
C GLN A 130 -18.23 -15.57 6.83
N ASP A 131 -19.49 -15.16 6.81
CA ASP A 131 -20.14 -14.55 7.95
C ASP A 131 -19.29 -13.44 8.60
N GLU A 132 -19.02 -13.49 9.88
CA GLU A 132 -18.15 -12.54 10.61
C GLU A 132 -16.75 -13.12 10.89
N MET A 133 -16.26 -14.01 10.00
CA MET A 133 -15.00 -14.72 10.17
C MET A 133 -14.15 -14.72 8.90
N MET A 134 -12.88 -14.51 9.07
CA MET A 134 -11.85 -14.71 8.05
C MET A 134 -10.96 -15.87 8.44
N GLU A 135 -11.01 -16.96 7.66
CA GLU A 135 -10.16 -18.11 7.82
C GLU A 135 -8.95 -18.00 6.88
N LEU A 136 -7.75 -18.14 7.42
CA LEU A 136 -6.49 -18.07 6.67
C LEU A 136 -5.81 -19.43 6.67
N LYS A 137 -5.61 -19.99 5.48
CA LYS A 137 -5.02 -21.32 5.29
C LYS A 137 -3.76 -21.27 4.45
N ILE A 138 -2.75 -21.99 4.87
CA ILE A 138 -1.60 -22.31 4.04
C ILE A 138 -1.19 -23.75 4.23
N LYS A 139 -0.82 -24.40 3.13
CA LYS A 139 -0.30 -25.77 3.13
C LYS A 139 1.02 -25.82 2.39
N SER A 140 2.05 -26.33 3.06
CA SER A 140 3.39 -26.49 2.51
C SER A 140 3.98 -27.86 2.86
N GLU A 141 5.19 -28.14 2.39
CA GLU A 141 5.95 -29.34 2.80
C GLU A 141 6.36 -29.29 4.28
N LYS A 142 6.46 -28.09 4.86
CA LYS A 142 6.82 -27.87 6.27
C LYS A 142 5.65 -28.06 7.22
N GLY A 143 4.42 -28.03 6.73
CA GLY A 143 3.22 -28.12 7.55
C GLY A 143 2.03 -27.38 6.99
N THR A 144 1.00 -27.29 7.81
CA THR A 144 -0.24 -26.57 7.52
C THR A 144 -0.52 -25.57 8.64
N MET A 145 -1.09 -24.43 8.29
CA MET A 145 -1.68 -23.47 9.22
C MET A 145 -3.13 -23.26 8.82
N ASP A 146 -3.97 -23.17 9.82
CA ASP A 146 -5.39 -22.86 9.69
C ASP A 146 -5.75 -21.98 10.89
N GLU A 147 -5.98 -20.68 10.65
CA GLU A 147 -6.30 -19.70 11.69
C GLU A 147 -7.52 -18.90 11.31
N GLU A 148 -8.31 -18.54 12.30
CA GLU A 148 -9.54 -17.75 12.17
C GLU A 148 -9.38 -16.41 12.86
N ILE A 149 -9.87 -15.35 12.23
CA ILE A 149 -9.88 -13.99 12.76
C ILE A 149 -11.30 -13.44 12.65
N MET A 150 -11.79 -12.83 13.73
CA MET A 150 -13.08 -12.14 13.72
C MET A 150 -13.00 -10.89 12.86
N ILE A 151 -14.03 -10.66 12.07
CA ILE A 151 -14.15 -9.52 11.15
C ILE A 151 -15.55 -8.91 11.21
N THR A 152 -15.67 -7.69 10.69
CA THR A 152 -16.96 -7.15 10.27
C THR A 152 -17.03 -7.23 8.76
N LYS A 153 -18.02 -7.95 8.23
CA LYS A 153 -18.20 -8.16 6.80
C LYS A 153 -19.48 -7.49 6.30
N GLU A 154 -19.35 -6.86 5.14
CA GLU A 154 -20.48 -6.42 4.32
C GLU A 154 -20.38 -7.10 2.95
N GLY A 155 -21.49 -7.63 2.44
CA GLY A 155 -21.56 -8.23 1.12
C GLY A 155 -21.40 -9.74 1.10
N LYS A 156 -20.84 -10.28 0.00
CA LYS A 156 -20.82 -11.71 -0.31
C LYS A 156 -19.68 -12.45 0.40
N ASP A 157 -19.85 -13.76 0.55
CA ASP A 157 -18.76 -14.65 0.91
C ASP A 157 -17.71 -14.72 -0.21
N LEU A 158 -16.46 -14.91 0.15
CA LEU A 158 -15.37 -14.88 -0.81
C LEU A 158 -14.25 -15.86 -0.41
N LEU A 159 -13.80 -16.65 -1.39
CA LEU A 159 -12.59 -17.45 -1.30
C LEU A 159 -11.55 -16.91 -2.27
N ILE A 160 -10.40 -16.47 -1.77
CA ILE A 160 -9.37 -15.83 -2.57
C ILE A 160 -7.96 -16.18 -2.08
N GLY A 161 -6.97 -16.14 -2.98
CA GLY A 161 -5.57 -16.41 -2.66
C GLY A 161 -4.67 -15.20 -2.89
N PHE A 162 -3.78 -14.92 -1.95
CA PHE A 162 -2.81 -13.82 -2.06
C PHE A 162 -1.38 -14.29 -1.81
N ASN A 163 -0.44 -13.56 -2.41
CA ASN A 163 0.94 -13.63 -1.95
C ASN A 163 1.03 -12.95 -0.56
N PRO A 164 1.39 -13.69 0.51
CA PRO A 164 1.40 -13.16 1.86
C PRO A 164 2.31 -11.92 2.01
N LYS A 165 3.43 -11.88 1.28
CA LYS A 165 4.36 -10.75 1.32
C LYS A 165 3.72 -9.43 0.89
N PHE A 166 2.83 -9.46 -0.12
CA PHE A 166 2.18 -8.23 -0.59
C PHE A 166 1.21 -7.67 0.45
N LEU A 167 0.48 -8.54 1.14
CA LEU A 167 -0.40 -8.13 2.24
C LEU A 167 0.40 -7.58 3.43
N ILE A 168 1.51 -8.25 3.80
CA ILE A 168 2.39 -7.79 4.88
C ILE A 168 2.93 -6.39 4.57
N ASP A 169 3.46 -6.19 3.36
CA ASP A 169 4.04 -4.90 2.97
C ASP A 169 2.99 -3.77 3.00
N ALA A 170 1.74 -4.05 2.60
CA ALA A 170 0.65 -3.09 2.67
C ALA A 170 0.22 -2.80 4.12
N LEU A 171 0.00 -3.83 4.93
CA LEU A 171 -0.46 -3.68 6.30
C LEU A 171 0.56 -2.98 7.21
N ARG A 172 1.86 -3.15 6.96
CA ARG A 172 2.92 -2.53 7.77
C ARG A 172 3.00 -1.01 7.65
N VAL A 173 2.50 -0.45 6.57
CA VAL A 173 2.55 1.00 6.30
C VAL A 173 1.24 1.73 6.56
N ILE A 174 0.22 1.02 7.03
CA ILE A 174 -1.04 1.59 7.51
C ILE A 174 -0.85 2.02 8.96
N ASP A 175 -1.24 3.24 9.30
CA ASP A 175 -1.13 3.77 10.66
C ASP A 175 -2.31 3.36 11.55
N ASP A 176 -3.50 3.14 10.95
CA ASP A 176 -4.73 2.79 11.66
C ASP A 176 -4.64 1.43 12.37
N GLU A 177 -5.41 1.26 13.44
CA GLU A 177 -5.53 -0.02 14.17
C GLU A 177 -6.36 -1.04 13.40
N GLU A 178 -7.32 -0.58 12.61
CA GLU A 178 -8.15 -1.39 11.74
C GLU A 178 -7.81 -1.15 10.27
N ALA A 179 -8.02 -2.15 9.44
CA ALA A 179 -7.86 -2.07 8.00
C ALA A 179 -9.17 -2.44 7.30
N ASP A 180 -9.57 -1.61 6.33
CA ASP A 180 -10.71 -1.89 5.46
C ASP A 180 -10.20 -2.50 4.14
N LEU A 181 -10.61 -3.74 3.87
CA LEU A 181 -10.30 -4.48 2.66
C LEU A 181 -11.53 -4.56 1.77
N TYR A 182 -11.36 -4.24 0.49
CA TYR A 182 -12.43 -4.20 -0.50
C TYR A 182 -12.14 -5.18 -1.62
N PHE A 183 -13.10 -6.05 -1.90
CA PHE A 183 -12.99 -7.09 -2.90
C PHE A 183 -14.15 -7.00 -3.89
N MET A 184 -13.85 -7.08 -5.19
CA MET A 184 -14.87 -7.22 -6.22
C MET A 184 -15.19 -8.71 -6.45
N ASN A 185 -14.18 -9.56 -6.56
CA ASN A 185 -14.30 -11.01 -6.73
C ASN A 185 -12.92 -11.69 -6.54
N ALA A 186 -12.88 -13.01 -6.63
CA ALA A 186 -11.67 -13.81 -6.44
C ALA A 186 -10.55 -13.61 -7.49
N LYS A 187 -10.80 -12.87 -8.56
CA LYS A 187 -9.82 -12.63 -9.66
C LYS A 187 -9.42 -11.16 -9.80
N ALA A 188 -10.18 -10.26 -9.19
CA ALA A 188 -9.91 -8.83 -9.20
C ALA A 188 -8.92 -8.45 -8.10
N PRO A 189 -8.26 -7.29 -8.22
CA PRO A 189 -7.44 -6.75 -7.15
C PRO A 189 -8.24 -6.57 -5.85
N CYS A 190 -7.58 -6.76 -4.71
CA CYS A 190 -8.05 -6.29 -3.42
C CYS A 190 -7.56 -4.87 -3.21
N PHE A 191 -8.40 -4.00 -2.68
CA PHE A 191 -8.00 -2.66 -2.27
C PHE A 191 -8.02 -2.57 -0.75
N ILE A 192 -6.96 -1.98 -0.19
CA ILE A 192 -6.90 -1.60 1.22
C ILE A 192 -6.84 -0.09 1.25
N LYS A 193 -7.85 0.55 1.81
CA LYS A 193 -7.96 2.01 1.84
C LYS A 193 -8.73 2.47 3.07
N ASP A 194 -8.43 3.70 3.52
CA ASP A 194 -9.19 4.39 4.55
C ASP A 194 -10.40 5.14 3.96
N GLU A 195 -11.35 5.50 4.82
CA GLU A 195 -12.52 6.30 4.42
C GLU A 195 -12.14 7.73 3.97
N GLY A 196 -11.03 8.25 4.45
CA GLY A 196 -10.50 9.58 4.12
C GLY A 196 -9.72 9.63 2.81
N GLU A 197 -9.55 8.50 2.14
CA GLU A 197 -8.72 8.35 0.92
C GLU A 197 -7.29 8.90 1.08
N SER A 198 -6.71 8.79 2.28
CA SER A 198 -5.32 9.20 2.52
C SER A 198 -4.32 8.19 1.92
N TYR A 199 -4.74 6.95 1.77
CA TYR A 199 -3.98 5.89 1.10
C TYR A 199 -4.86 4.89 0.34
N VAL A 200 -4.25 4.24 -0.65
CA VAL A 200 -4.81 3.09 -1.38
C VAL A 200 -3.67 2.10 -1.67
N TYR A 201 -3.87 0.85 -1.32
CA TYR A 201 -2.96 -0.26 -1.61
C TYR A 201 -3.68 -1.36 -2.37
#